data_a90a4ea14eeaf6078fb77002434499ef
#
_entry.id   a90a4ea14eeaf6078fb77002434499ef
#
_cell.length_a   1.000
_cell.length_b   1.000
_cell.length_c   1.000
_cell.angle_alpha   90.00
_cell.angle_beta   90.00
_cell.angle_gamma   90.00
#
_symmetry.space_group_name_H-M   'P 1'
#
loop_
_entity.id
_entity.type
_entity.pdbx_description
1 polymer ?
#
loop_
_entity_poly.entity_id
_entity_poly.type
_entity_poly.pdbx_seq_one_letter_code
_entity_poly.pdbx_strand_id
1 'polypeptide(L)'
;PDNGVNWTTASTYYWLGYELAFFAYAPQTLASTVSINNASKKITDFSPAKAVADQKDLVISYNKGTKAVNEGSGVAMNFKHALSQIEVKAKCSNDKIKIEIIGVKLVNAATKAEFAFPETETNSGYVLQQSQWSNWSEKDDPTKAYMIKGEAPVTLTTNAQRIMFGDDNFMLIPQQLTAWDGTTATIGAYLSVLCRIYSLDGTNETLLYPQPVAGDAKDGKYAFSAV
;
A
#
# COMPACT_ATOMS: atom_id res chain seq x y z
N PRO A 1 24.27 -14.64 2.72
CA PRO A 1 24.74 -13.61 3.66
C PRO A 1 25.08 -12.33 2.91
N ASP A 2 24.76 -11.22 3.52
CA ASP A 2 25.03 -9.89 2.98
C ASP A 2 26.31 -9.36 3.65
N ASN A 3 27.27 -8.89 2.87
CA ASN A 3 28.48 -8.23 3.37
C ASN A 3 28.42 -6.69 3.19
N GLY A 4 27.21 -6.14 2.93
CA GLY A 4 26.96 -4.73 2.68
C GLY A 4 27.27 -4.26 1.26
N VAL A 5 27.88 -5.11 0.42
CA VAL A 5 28.22 -4.81 -0.97
C VAL A 5 27.66 -5.85 -1.93
N ASN A 6 27.81 -7.11 -1.60
CA ASN A 6 27.38 -8.23 -2.44
C ASN A 6 26.58 -9.26 -1.63
N TRP A 7 25.52 -9.76 -2.20
CA TRP A 7 24.82 -10.93 -1.66
C TRP A 7 25.50 -12.19 -2.14
N THR A 8 25.71 -13.12 -1.22
CA THR A 8 26.26 -14.44 -1.51
C THR A 8 25.27 -15.53 -1.11
N THR A 9 25.33 -16.63 -1.80
CA THR A 9 24.52 -17.80 -1.47
C THR A 9 25.00 -18.46 -0.19
N ALA A 10 24.09 -19.04 0.60
CA ALA A 10 24.44 -19.79 1.82
C ALA A 10 25.23 -21.08 1.51
N SER A 11 25.00 -21.65 0.34
CA SER A 11 25.67 -22.84 -0.18
C SER A 11 26.43 -22.47 -1.45
N THR A 12 27.49 -23.20 -1.74
CA THR A 12 28.23 -23.04 -3.01
C THR A 12 27.39 -23.58 -4.17
N TYR A 13 27.17 -22.73 -5.15
CA TYR A 13 26.58 -23.10 -6.44
C TYR A 13 27.60 -22.88 -7.54
N TYR A 14 27.59 -23.75 -8.53
CA TYR A 14 28.48 -23.68 -9.67
C TYR A 14 27.77 -23.14 -10.89
N TRP A 15 28.45 -22.33 -11.67
CA TRP A 15 27.98 -21.91 -12.98
C TRP A 15 27.79 -23.12 -13.88
N LEU A 16 26.63 -23.20 -14.50
CA LEU A 16 26.34 -24.16 -15.52
C LEU A 16 26.81 -23.64 -16.89
N GLY A 17 26.93 -24.51 -17.88
CA GLY A 17 27.37 -24.13 -19.22
C GLY A 17 26.39 -23.31 -20.06
N TYR A 18 25.34 -22.80 -19.44
CA TYR A 18 24.27 -22.02 -20.06
C TYR A 18 23.88 -20.82 -19.19
N GLU A 19 23.03 -19.93 -19.75
CA GLU A 19 22.49 -18.76 -19.05
C GLU A 19 21.59 -19.17 -17.88
N LEU A 20 21.81 -18.56 -16.73
CA LEU A 20 21.02 -18.73 -15.53
C LEU A 20 20.14 -17.51 -15.27
N ALA A 21 18.93 -17.74 -14.79
CA ALA A 21 17.99 -16.71 -14.36
C ALA A 21 18.04 -16.53 -12.83
N PHE A 22 18.11 -15.30 -12.40
CA PHE A 22 18.19 -14.90 -11.00
C PHE A 22 16.95 -14.08 -10.63
N PHE A 23 16.28 -14.51 -9.57
CA PHE A 23 15.11 -13.84 -9.02
C PHE A 23 15.42 -13.44 -7.59
N ALA A 24 15.12 -12.19 -7.24
CA ALA A 24 15.26 -11.69 -5.89
C ALA A 24 14.01 -10.94 -5.45
N TYR A 25 13.71 -11.00 -4.16
CA TYR A 25 12.58 -10.33 -3.57
C TYR A 25 12.84 -10.00 -2.09
N ALA A 26 12.17 -8.98 -1.62
CA ALA A 26 12.05 -8.67 -0.20
C ALA A 26 10.63 -8.19 0.09
N PRO A 27 10.10 -8.47 1.30
CA PRO A 27 10.75 -9.06 2.47
C PRO A 27 10.88 -10.59 2.39
N GLN A 28 11.86 -11.12 3.10
CA GLN A 28 12.12 -12.58 3.15
C GLN A 28 10.97 -13.39 3.76
N THR A 29 10.10 -12.74 4.53
CA THR A 29 8.90 -13.37 5.12
C THR A 29 7.94 -13.95 4.08
N LEU A 30 8.09 -13.56 2.81
CA LEU A 30 7.29 -14.09 1.69
C LEU A 30 7.77 -15.45 1.17
N ALA A 31 8.84 -16.02 1.70
CA ALA A 31 9.46 -17.23 1.16
C ALA A 31 8.49 -18.42 0.99
N SER A 32 7.49 -18.55 1.86
CA SER A 32 6.47 -19.62 1.78
C SER A 32 5.46 -19.42 0.64
N THR A 33 5.33 -18.23 0.12
CA THR A 33 4.38 -17.87 -0.95
C THR A 33 5.05 -17.68 -2.31
N VAL A 34 6.38 -17.72 -2.34
CA VAL A 34 7.16 -17.59 -3.58
C VAL A 34 7.38 -18.94 -4.23
N SER A 35 7.03 -19.04 -5.51
CA SER A 35 7.29 -20.23 -6.34
C SER A 35 8.11 -19.83 -7.55
N ILE A 36 9.36 -20.31 -7.62
CA ILE A 36 10.27 -20.08 -8.74
C ILE A 36 10.72 -21.43 -9.27
N ASN A 37 10.14 -21.84 -10.38
CA ASN A 37 10.49 -23.08 -11.10
C ASN A 37 10.15 -22.92 -12.59
N ASN A 38 10.32 -23.96 -13.37
CA ASN A 38 10.04 -23.90 -14.83
C ASN A 38 8.58 -23.61 -15.16
N ALA A 39 7.64 -24.03 -14.31
CA ALA A 39 6.20 -23.85 -14.53
C ALA A 39 5.64 -22.58 -13.87
N SER A 40 6.33 -22.02 -12.88
CA SER A 40 5.82 -20.89 -12.10
C SER A 40 6.95 -19.97 -11.67
N LYS A 41 6.73 -18.67 -11.81
CA LYS A 41 7.62 -17.61 -11.33
C LYS A 41 6.75 -16.53 -10.70
N LYS A 42 6.21 -16.82 -9.52
CA LYS A 42 5.22 -15.94 -8.89
C LYS A 42 5.27 -15.93 -7.37
N ILE A 43 4.68 -14.90 -6.81
CA ILE A 43 4.31 -14.78 -5.40
C ILE A 43 2.80 -14.96 -5.32
N THR A 44 2.36 -15.97 -4.59
CA THR A 44 0.93 -16.23 -4.38
C THR A 44 0.44 -15.59 -3.10
N ASP A 45 -0.83 -15.26 -3.05
CA ASP A 45 -1.48 -14.79 -1.82
C ASP A 45 -0.82 -13.56 -1.17
N PHE A 46 -0.16 -12.71 -1.95
CA PHE A 46 0.45 -11.50 -1.42
C PHE A 46 -0.62 -10.55 -0.87
N SER A 47 -0.42 -10.09 0.35
CA SER A 47 -1.32 -9.14 1.03
C SER A 47 -0.50 -8.18 1.89
N PRO A 48 -0.47 -6.88 1.56
CA PRO A 48 0.08 -5.87 2.45
C PRO A 48 -0.68 -5.86 3.79
N ALA A 49 0.00 -5.51 4.86
CA ALA A 49 -0.67 -5.32 6.15
C ALA A 49 -1.76 -4.24 6.04
N LYS A 50 -2.87 -4.40 6.78
CA LYS A 50 -3.99 -3.45 6.74
C LYS A 50 -3.67 -2.16 7.47
N ALA A 51 -2.92 -2.26 8.58
CA ALA A 51 -2.39 -1.09 9.28
C ALA A 51 -1.16 -0.58 8.54
N VAL A 52 -1.16 0.72 8.20
CA VAL A 52 -0.07 1.34 7.41
C VAL A 52 1.28 1.20 8.10
N ALA A 53 1.34 1.35 9.42
CA ALA A 53 2.57 1.21 10.18
C ALA A 53 3.23 -0.19 10.09
N ASP A 54 2.45 -1.22 9.76
CA ASP A 54 2.92 -2.59 9.63
C ASP A 54 3.22 -2.98 8.17
N GLN A 55 2.89 -2.09 7.22
CA GLN A 55 3.13 -2.35 5.80
C GLN A 55 4.63 -2.39 5.50
N LYS A 56 5.01 -3.35 4.71
CA LYS A 56 6.36 -3.49 4.16
C LYS A 56 6.28 -3.46 2.66
N ASP A 57 7.19 -2.73 2.07
CA ASP A 57 7.28 -2.66 0.62
C ASP A 57 7.67 -4.03 0.04
N LEU A 58 7.11 -4.33 -1.12
CA LEU A 58 7.54 -5.46 -1.94
C LEU A 58 8.51 -4.93 -2.99
N VAL A 59 9.75 -5.35 -2.89
CA VAL A 59 10.74 -5.09 -3.94
C VAL A 59 11.14 -6.39 -4.60
N ILE A 60 11.28 -6.37 -5.91
CA ILE A 60 11.65 -7.53 -6.73
C ILE A 60 12.76 -7.18 -7.70
N SER A 61 13.53 -8.17 -8.09
CA SER A 61 14.50 -8.07 -9.17
C SER A 61 14.54 -9.36 -9.96
N TYR A 62 14.78 -9.23 -11.25
CA TYR A 62 15.06 -10.33 -12.16
C TYR A 62 16.23 -9.94 -13.06
N ASN A 63 17.17 -10.83 -13.20
CA ASN A 63 18.26 -10.67 -14.18
C ASN A 63 18.77 -12.04 -14.62
N LYS A 64 19.59 -12.05 -15.64
CA LYS A 64 20.23 -13.22 -16.19
C LYS A 64 21.74 -13.09 -16.11
N GLY A 65 22.42 -14.20 -16.14
CA GLY A 65 23.87 -14.22 -16.12
C GLY A 65 24.47 -15.49 -16.70
N THR A 66 25.67 -15.35 -17.21
CA THR A 66 26.49 -16.47 -17.68
C THR A 66 27.82 -16.51 -16.94
N LYS A 67 28.46 -17.69 -16.91
CA LYS A 67 29.79 -17.81 -16.32
C LYS A 67 30.79 -16.82 -16.92
N ALA A 68 30.81 -16.74 -18.25
CA ALA A 68 31.78 -15.92 -18.97
C ALA A 68 31.72 -14.43 -18.60
N VAL A 69 30.54 -13.92 -18.27
CA VAL A 69 30.34 -12.49 -17.96
C VAL A 69 30.35 -12.23 -16.45
N ASN A 70 29.78 -13.15 -15.66
CA ASN A 70 29.40 -12.85 -14.29
C ASN A 70 30.18 -13.59 -13.20
N GLU A 71 31.11 -14.51 -13.56
CA GLU A 71 31.85 -15.29 -12.56
C GLU A 71 32.67 -14.41 -11.61
N GLY A 72 33.29 -13.34 -12.14
CA GLY A 72 34.11 -12.41 -11.36
C GLY A 72 33.38 -11.17 -10.85
N SER A 73 32.32 -10.72 -11.56
CA SER A 73 31.61 -9.47 -11.26
C SER A 73 30.29 -9.64 -10.51
N GLY A 74 29.75 -10.86 -10.50
CA GLY A 74 28.40 -11.13 -10.02
C GLY A 74 27.33 -10.70 -11.03
N VAL A 75 26.07 -10.98 -10.69
CA VAL A 75 24.88 -10.56 -11.46
C VAL A 75 24.26 -9.35 -10.79
N ALA A 76 24.12 -8.24 -11.52
CA ALA A 76 23.50 -7.03 -11.00
C ALA A 76 22.00 -7.24 -10.76
N MET A 77 21.53 -7.05 -9.54
CA MET A 77 20.11 -7.19 -9.17
C MET A 77 19.52 -5.80 -8.92
N ASN A 78 18.84 -5.27 -9.94
CA ASN A 78 18.19 -3.95 -9.88
C ASN A 78 16.77 -4.09 -9.32
N PHE A 79 16.60 -3.80 -8.05
CA PHE A 79 15.31 -3.90 -7.38
C PHE A 79 14.32 -2.83 -7.84
N LYS A 80 13.07 -3.22 -7.96
CA LYS A 80 11.92 -2.37 -8.30
C LYS A 80 10.86 -2.52 -7.25
N HIS A 81 10.25 -1.39 -6.87
CA HIS A 81 9.08 -1.35 -6.00
C HIS A 81 7.87 -1.92 -6.75
N ALA A 82 7.22 -2.91 -6.17
CA ALA A 82 6.08 -3.58 -6.80
C ALA A 82 4.73 -3.05 -6.31
N LEU A 83 4.70 -2.23 -5.26
CA LEU A 83 3.49 -1.63 -4.72
C LEU A 83 3.32 -0.17 -5.18
N SER A 84 2.08 0.29 -5.18
CA SER A 84 1.75 1.70 -5.36
C SER A 84 1.76 2.40 -4.02
N GLN A 85 2.44 3.54 -3.92
CA GLN A 85 2.44 4.40 -2.74
C GLN A 85 1.38 5.50 -2.90
N ILE A 86 0.46 5.61 -1.94
CA ILE A 86 -0.65 6.57 -1.98
C ILE A 86 -0.61 7.48 -0.76
N GLU A 87 -0.51 8.79 -0.99
CA GLU A 87 -0.70 9.84 0.02
C GLU A 87 -2.11 10.43 -0.12
N VAL A 88 -2.77 10.66 1.01
CA VAL A 88 -4.07 11.33 1.05
C VAL A 88 -3.94 12.71 1.66
N LYS A 89 -4.43 13.72 0.96
CA LYS A 89 -4.51 15.11 1.42
C LYS A 89 -5.94 15.59 1.38
N ALA A 90 -6.30 16.47 2.32
CA ALA A 90 -7.61 17.09 2.37
C ALA A 90 -7.50 18.59 2.70
N LYS A 91 -8.54 19.35 2.36
CA LYS A 91 -8.69 20.76 2.72
C LYS A 91 -10.16 21.07 3.01
N CYS A 92 -10.41 22.13 3.76
CA CYS A 92 -11.74 22.71 3.94
C CYS A 92 -11.70 24.17 3.50
N SER A 93 -12.46 24.54 2.46
CA SER A 93 -12.54 25.91 1.93
C SER A 93 -13.73 26.70 2.49
N ASN A 94 -14.54 26.11 3.37
CA ASN A 94 -15.68 26.75 4.00
C ASN A 94 -15.28 27.28 5.38
N ASP A 95 -15.29 28.59 5.57
CA ASP A 95 -14.94 29.27 6.81
C ASP A 95 -15.99 29.12 7.92
N LYS A 96 -17.18 28.59 7.60
CA LYS A 96 -18.24 28.28 8.55
C LYS A 96 -18.20 26.83 9.05
N ILE A 97 -17.23 26.06 8.59
CA ILE A 97 -17.10 24.63 8.92
C ILE A 97 -15.67 24.36 9.43
N LYS A 98 -15.57 23.69 10.56
CA LYS A 98 -14.33 23.11 11.06
C LYS A 98 -14.41 21.60 10.92
N ILE A 99 -13.39 21.00 10.30
CA ILE A 99 -13.27 19.53 10.15
C ILE A 99 -12.00 19.08 10.83
N GLU A 100 -12.13 18.13 11.74
CA GLU A 100 -11.03 17.44 12.40
C GLU A 100 -11.01 15.98 11.96
N ILE A 101 -9.87 15.53 11.43
CA ILE A 101 -9.68 14.15 10.94
C ILE A 101 -8.64 13.46 11.84
N ILE A 102 -8.93 12.24 12.28
CA ILE A 102 -8.03 11.43 13.11
C ILE A 102 -7.71 10.07 12.49
N GLY A 103 -8.26 9.76 11.34
CA GLY A 103 -7.97 8.52 10.63
C GLY A 103 -8.53 8.50 9.21
N VAL A 104 -7.93 7.65 8.38
CA VAL A 104 -8.34 7.44 7.00
C VAL A 104 -8.34 5.95 6.70
N LYS A 105 -9.37 5.49 5.99
CA LYS A 105 -9.47 4.15 5.41
C LYS A 105 -9.59 4.24 3.90
N LEU A 106 -8.95 3.31 3.21
CA LEU A 106 -9.30 2.97 1.83
C LEU A 106 -10.09 1.67 1.86
N VAL A 107 -11.33 1.74 1.43
CA VAL A 107 -12.33 0.67 1.54
C VAL A 107 -12.60 0.07 0.16
N ASN A 108 -12.87 -1.23 0.10
CA ASN A 108 -13.22 -2.01 -1.09
C ASN A 108 -12.13 -2.12 -2.17
N ALA A 109 -10.92 -1.64 -1.93
CA ALA A 109 -9.78 -2.03 -2.75
C ALA A 109 -9.41 -3.50 -2.46
N ALA A 110 -8.95 -4.23 -3.49
CA ALA A 110 -8.44 -5.58 -3.28
C ALA A 110 -7.21 -5.54 -2.37
N THR A 111 -7.21 -6.36 -1.33
CA THR A 111 -6.13 -6.44 -0.36
C THR A 111 -5.25 -7.67 -0.52
N LYS A 112 -5.55 -8.51 -1.51
CA LYS A 112 -4.81 -9.73 -1.79
C LYS A 112 -4.74 -9.98 -3.30
N ALA A 113 -3.57 -10.40 -3.80
CA ALA A 113 -3.37 -10.77 -5.20
C ALA A 113 -2.19 -11.71 -5.40
N GLU A 114 -2.01 -12.21 -6.62
CA GLU A 114 -0.80 -12.87 -7.07
C GLU A 114 0.07 -11.89 -7.86
N PHE A 115 1.38 -12.01 -7.70
CA PHE A 115 2.37 -11.25 -8.46
C PHE A 115 3.21 -12.20 -9.32
N ALA A 116 3.29 -11.95 -10.62
CA ALA A 116 4.17 -12.66 -11.54
C ALA A 116 5.49 -11.90 -11.69
N PHE A 117 6.62 -12.59 -11.50
CA PHE A 117 7.92 -11.99 -11.78
C PHE A 117 8.04 -11.60 -13.26
N PRO A 118 8.77 -10.53 -13.57
CA PRO A 118 9.00 -10.13 -14.96
C PRO A 118 9.78 -11.20 -15.73
N GLU A 119 9.54 -11.27 -17.03
CA GLU A 119 10.31 -12.09 -17.95
C GLU A 119 11.46 -11.32 -18.62
N THR A 120 11.48 -10.00 -18.42
CA THR A 120 12.51 -9.09 -18.90
C THR A 120 13.30 -8.56 -17.69
N GLU A 121 14.62 -8.44 -17.88
CA GLU A 121 15.53 -7.98 -16.85
C GLU A 121 15.15 -6.62 -16.27
N THR A 122 15.16 -6.51 -14.94
CA THR A 122 14.79 -5.29 -14.21
C THR A 122 15.96 -4.28 -14.20
N ASN A 123 16.42 -3.88 -15.39
CA ASN A 123 17.43 -2.83 -15.53
C ASN A 123 16.90 -1.45 -15.07
N SER A 124 17.72 -0.41 -15.17
CA SER A 124 17.37 0.94 -14.71
C SER A 124 16.09 1.51 -15.33
N GLY A 125 15.83 1.21 -16.60
CA GLY A 125 14.66 1.67 -17.35
C GLY A 125 13.42 0.79 -17.22
N TYR A 126 13.51 -0.35 -16.53
CA TYR A 126 12.36 -1.25 -16.38
C TYR A 126 11.33 -0.67 -15.43
N VAL A 127 10.06 -0.69 -15.86
CA VAL A 127 8.89 -0.29 -15.06
C VAL A 127 7.98 -1.49 -14.89
N LEU A 128 7.68 -1.84 -13.64
CA LEU A 128 6.71 -2.88 -13.32
C LEU A 128 5.32 -2.50 -13.85
N GLN A 129 4.64 -3.47 -14.44
CA GLN A 129 3.33 -3.28 -15.04
C GLN A 129 2.23 -3.82 -14.13
N GLN A 130 1.07 -3.17 -14.14
CA GLN A 130 -0.11 -3.67 -13.43
C GLN A 130 -0.48 -5.10 -13.88
N SER A 131 -0.22 -5.46 -15.13
CA SER A 131 -0.48 -6.80 -15.69
C SER A 131 0.30 -7.93 -15.04
N GLN A 132 1.34 -7.61 -14.23
CA GLN A 132 2.06 -8.60 -13.42
C GLN A 132 1.26 -9.01 -12.17
N TRP A 133 0.22 -8.26 -11.83
CA TRP A 133 -0.71 -8.56 -10.77
C TRP A 133 -1.96 -9.22 -11.33
N SER A 134 -2.44 -10.25 -10.64
CA SER A 134 -3.61 -11.03 -11.03
C SER A 134 -4.32 -11.62 -9.80
N ASN A 135 -5.46 -12.26 -10.04
CA ASN A 135 -6.21 -12.95 -9.00
C ASN A 135 -6.50 -12.07 -7.76
N TRP A 136 -6.85 -10.78 -8.03
CA TRP A 136 -7.24 -9.86 -6.97
C TRP A 136 -8.44 -10.41 -6.19
N SER A 137 -8.34 -10.42 -4.88
CA SER A 137 -9.36 -10.90 -3.98
C SER A 137 -9.47 -10.00 -2.75
N GLU A 138 -10.41 -10.33 -1.87
CA GLU A 138 -10.77 -9.52 -0.70
C GLU A 138 -11.15 -8.06 -1.08
N LYS A 139 -11.62 -7.85 -2.30
CA LYS A 139 -12.23 -6.59 -2.75
C LYS A 139 -13.72 -6.55 -2.36
N ASP A 140 -14.29 -5.36 -2.36
CA ASP A 140 -15.71 -5.15 -2.03
C ASP A 140 -16.09 -5.70 -0.64
N ASP A 141 -15.11 -5.73 0.27
CA ASP A 141 -15.26 -6.14 1.66
C ASP A 141 -14.79 -5.01 2.59
N PRO A 142 -15.71 -4.23 3.17
CA PRO A 142 -15.35 -3.09 4.02
C PRO A 142 -14.60 -3.48 5.30
N THR A 143 -14.61 -4.77 5.67
CA THR A 143 -13.85 -5.28 6.83
C THR A 143 -12.36 -5.46 6.51
N LYS A 144 -12.00 -5.45 5.22
CA LYS A 144 -10.63 -5.65 4.72
C LYS A 144 -9.93 -4.34 4.34
N ALA A 145 -10.45 -3.20 4.77
CA ALA A 145 -9.93 -1.88 4.44
C ALA A 145 -8.48 -1.67 4.94
N TYR A 146 -7.70 -0.94 4.15
CA TYR A 146 -6.45 -0.35 4.62
C TYR A 146 -6.75 0.84 5.51
N MET A 147 -6.03 0.98 6.63
CA MET A 147 -6.33 2.03 7.60
C MET A 147 -5.07 2.63 8.21
N ILE A 148 -5.11 3.95 8.40
CA ILE A 148 -4.21 4.67 9.29
C ILE A 148 -5.03 5.50 10.26
N LYS A 149 -4.56 5.58 11.52
CA LYS A 149 -5.17 6.39 12.58
C LYS A 149 -4.08 7.08 13.37
N GLY A 150 -4.29 8.36 13.66
CA GLY A 150 -3.41 9.15 14.51
C GLY A 150 -3.88 9.18 15.96
N GLU A 151 -3.02 9.73 16.82
CA GLU A 151 -3.33 10.00 18.24
C GLU A 151 -3.97 11.38 18.45
N ALA A 152 -3.64 12.34 17.57
CA ALA A 152 -4.20 13.68 17.55
C ALA A 152 -4.82 14.01 16.20
N PRO A 153 -5.91 14.81 16.15
CA PRO A 153 -6.56 15.15 14.89
C PRO A 153 -5.78 16.19 14.09
N VAL A 154 -5.93 16.12 12.77
CA VAL A 154 -5.58 17.18 11.85
C VAL A 154 -6.82 18.04 11.62
N THR A 155 -6.74 19.33 11.97
CA THR A 155 -7.78 20.32 11.64
C THR A 155 -7.53 20.84 10.24
N LEU A 156 -8.51 20.68 9.34
CA LEU A 156 -8.37 21.10 7.96
C LEU A 156 -8.37 22.64 7.84
N THR A 157 -7.54 23.12 6.91
CA THR A 157 -7.48 24.54 6.49
C THR A 157 -7.83 24.67 5.01
N THR A 158 -7.78 25.88 4.50
CA THR A 158 -7.96 26.15 3.06
C THR A 158 -6.84 25.57 2.18
N ASN A 159 -5.68 25.28 2.77
CA ASN A 159 -4.58 24.60 2.08
C ASN A 159 -4.70 23.09 2.24
N ALA A 160 -4.39 22.33 1.18
CA ALA A 160 -4.36 20.89 1.24
C ALA A 160 -3.30 20.40 2.23
N GLN A 161 -3.72 19.65 3.22
CA GLN A 161 -2.90 19.09 4.29
C GLN A 161 -2.90 17.57 4.19
N ARG A 162 -1.76 16.98 4.51
CA ARG A 162 -1.63 15.53 4.66
C ARG A 162 -2.53 15.08 5.82
N ILE A 163 -3.37 14.09 5.55
CA ILE A 163 -4.22 13.45 6.56
C ILE A 163 -3.81 11.99 6.82
N MET A 164 -2.62 11.63 6.33
CA MET A 164 -1.89 10.43 6.73
C MET A 164 -1.07 10.76 7.98
N PHE A 165 -1.14 9.92 8.99
CA PHE A 165 -0.50 10.14 10.29
C PHE A 165 0.88 9.48 10.29
N GLY A 166 1.91 10.20 10.75
CA GLY A 166 3.31 9.80 10.60
C GLY A 166 3.82 10.03 9.17
N ASP A 167 4.96 9.45 8.84
CA ASP A 167 5.62 9.60 7.53
C ASP A 167 5.18 8.56 6.51
N ASP A 168 4.43 7.54 6.94
CA ASP A 168 4.04 6.41 6.11
C ASP A 168 2.87 6.76 5.19
N ASN A 169 2.89 6.21 3.99
CA ASN A 169 1.82 6.24 3.00
C ASN A 169 1.20 4.84 2.85
N PHE A 170 0.00 4.76 2.31
CA PHE A 170 -0.53 3.44 1.92
C PHE A 170 0.36 2.79 0.87
N MET A 171 0.77 1.55 1.13
CA MET A 171 1.38 0.66 0.16
C MET A 171 0.31 -0.30 -0.35
N LEU A 172 -0.14 -0.09 -1.57
CA LEU A 172 -1.26 -0.81 -2.16
C LEU A 172 -0.82 -1.70 -3.32
N ILE A 173 -1.51 -2.82 -3.49
CA ILE A 173 -1.38 -3.61 -4.70
C ILE A 173 -1.88 -2.78 -5.88
N PRO A 174 -1.08 -2.60 -6.96
CA PRO A 174 -1.50 -1.87 -8.15
C PRO A 174 -2.76 -2.49 -8.77
N GLN A 175 -3.84 -1.73 -8.87
CA GLN A 175 -5.12 -2.20 -9.35
C GLN A 175 -5.95 -1.07 -9.97
N GLN A 176 -6.86 -1.42 -10.87
CA GLN A 176 -7.90 -0.52 -11.35
C GLN A 176 -9.03 -0.50 -10.29
N LEU A 177 -9.27 0.64 -9.68
CA LEU A 177 -10.39 0.80 -8.76
C LEU A 177 -11.68 1.09 -9.51
N THR A 178 -12.77 0.45 -9.09
CA THR A 178 -14.13 0.85 -9.49
C THR A 178 -14.59 1.95 -8.57
N ALA A 179 -15.17 3.01 -9.11
CA ALA A 179 -15.71 4.10 -8.29
C ALA A 179 -16.89 3.62 -7.45
N TRP A 180 -16.99 4.13 -6.22
CA TRP A 180 -18.13 3.90 -5.35
C TRP A 180 -19.41 4.54 -5.93
N ASP A 181 -20.53 3.87 -5.76
CA ASP A 181 -21.85 4.33 -6.23
C ASP A 181 -22.50 5.40 -5.32
N GLY A 182 -21.86 5.72 -4.19
CA GLY A 182 -22.35 6.68 -3.20
C GLY A 182 -23.40 6.13 -2.22
N THR A 183 -23.82 4.88 -2.36
CA THR A 183 -24.91 4.31 -1.57
C THR A 183 -24.60 2.96 -0.95
N THR A 184 -23.96 2.06 -1.69
CA THR A 184 -23.77 0.67 -1.29
C THR A 184 -22.38 0.46 -0.69
N ALA A 185 -22.29 0.09 0.58
CA ALA A 185 -21.00 -0.06 1.28
C ALA A 185 -20.06 -1.09 0.66
N THR A 186 -20.56 -2.00 -0.15
CA THR A 186 -19.78 -3.11 -0.75
C THR A 186 -19.53 -2.96 -2.24
N ILE A 187 -19.95 -1.85 -2.87
CA ILE A 187 -19.76 -1.64 -4.31
C ILE A 187 -18.86 -0.44 -4.57
N GLY A 188 -17.70 -0.72 -5.14
CA GLY A 188 -16.72 0.29 -5.51
C GLY A 188 -15.85 0.79 -4.35
N ALA A 189 -14.67 1.30 -4.68
CA ALA A 189 -13.69 1.78 -3.72
C ALA A 189 -13.97 3.23 -3.32
N TYR A 190 -13.77 3.53 -2.04
CA TYR A 190 -13.93 4.87 -1.49
C TYR A 190 -12.95 5.13 -0.34
N LEU A 191 -12.70 6.41 -0.09
CA LEU A 191 -12.06 6.84 1.13
C LEU A 191 -13.12 7.00 2.22
N SER A 192 -12.78 6.59 3.44
CA SER A 192 -13.60 6.83 4.62
C SER A 192 -12.74 7.51 5.67
N VAL A 193 -13.15 8.69 6.10
CA VAL A 193 -12.40 9.49 7.07
C VAL A 193 -13.04 9.39 8.45
N LEU A 194 -12.22 9.17 9.47
CA LEU A 194 -12.63 9.21 10.87
C LEU A 194 -12.54 10.66 11.33
N CYS A 195 -13.69 11.34 11.42
CA CYS A 195 -13.72 12.78 11.59
C CYS A 195 -14.77 13.29 12.59
N ARG A 196 -14.64 14.56 12.93
CA ARG A 196 -15.68 15.41 13.52
C ARG A 196 -15.85 16.65 12.66
N ILE A 197 -17.08 17.10 12.53
CA ILE A 197 -17.44 18.30 11.76
C ILE A 197 -18.23 19.24 12.67
N TYR A 198 -17.84 20.50 12.68
CA TYR A 198 -18.51 21.55 13.46
C TYR A 198 -18.96 22.68 12.54
N SER A 199 -20.10 23.29 12.86
CA SER A 199 -20.41 24.65 12.35
C SER A 199 -19.73 25.70 13.23
N LEU A 200 -19.31 26.79 12.60
CA LEU A 200 -18.71 27.94 13.25
C LEU A 200 -19.66 29.14 13.20
N ASP A 201 -19.94 29.74 14.36
CA ASP A 201 -20.64 31.02 14.47
C ASP A 201 -19.81 31.94 15.38
N GLY A 202 -18.97 32.75 14.76
CA GLY A 202 -17.93 33.50 15.46
C GLY A 202 -16.94 32.55 16.17
N THR A 203 -16.89 32.61 17.49
CA THR A 203 -16.07 31.72 18.32
C THR A 203 -16.82 30.46 18.80
N ASN A 204 -18.10 30.35 18.51
CA ASN A 204 -18.91 29.22 18.95
C ASN A 204 -18.79 28.06 17.95
N GLU A 205 -18.51 26.87 18.48
CA GLU A 205 -18.45 25.62 17.74
C GLU A 205 -19.65 24.76 18.10
N THR A 206 -20.41 24.29 17.10
CA THR A 206 -21.50 23.35 17.30
C THR A 206 -21.22 22.07 16.52
N LEU A 207 -21.14 20.93 17.22
CA LEU A 207 -20.89 19.62 16.60
C LEU A 207 -22.05 19.24 15.67
N LEU A 208 -21.74 19.02 14.39
CA LEU A 208 -22.65 18.56 13.35
C LEU A 208 -22.53 17.05 13.08
N TYR A 209 -21.29 16.54 13.14
CA TYR A 209 -21.02 15.12 12.88
C TYR A 209 -19.86 14.61 13.77
N PRO A 210 -19.97 13.40 14.33
CA PRO A 210 -21.18 12.58 14.39
C PRO A 210 -22.30 13.32 15.15
N GLN A 211 -23.56 13.02 14.81
CA GLN A 211 -24.67 13.66 15.52
C GLN A 211 -24.60 13.36 17.02
N PRO A 212 -24.72 14.36 17.90
CA PRO A 212 -24.75 14.13 19.33
C PRO A 212 -25.97 13.26 19.69
N VAL A 213 -25.73 12.14 20.35
CA VAL A 213 -26.81 11.33 20.92
C VAL A 213 -27.10 11.87 22.32
N ALA A 214 -28.38 12.03 22.65
CA ALA A 214 -28.80 12.50 23.96
C ALA A 214 -28.21 11.62 25.08
N GLY A 215 -27.48 12.21 26.01
CA GLY A 215 -26.78 11.52 27.11
C GLY A 215 -25.34 11.10 26.81
N ASP A 216 -24.85 11.23 25.59
CA ASP A 216 -23.43 11.07 25.29
C ASP A 216 -22.66 12.37 25.55
N ALA A 217 -21.52 12.25 26.25
CA ALA A 217 -20.58 13.38 26.36
C ALA A 217 -20.19 13.84 24.94
N LYS A 218 -20.38 15.12 24.64
CA LYS A 218 -20.13 15.72 23.33
C LYS A 218 -18.67 15.64 22.87
N ASP A 219 -17.78 15.31 23.77
CA ASP A 219 -16.35 15.41 23.59
C ASP A 219 -15.72 14.02 23.52
N GLY A 220 -15.26 13.62 22.37
CA GLY A 220 -14.38 12.49 22.24
C GLY A 220 -14.72 11.44 21.19
N LYS A 221 -15.94 11.42 20.65
CA LYS A 221 -16.30 10.46 19.61
C LYS A 221 -16.03 11.02 18.22
N TYR A 222 -15.31 10.25 17.43
CA TYR A 222 -15.16 10.42 15.98
C TYR A 222 -15.98 9.33 15.30
N ALA A 223 -16.50 9.61 14.12
CA ALA A 223 -17.16 8.61 13.30
C ALA A 223 -16.64 8.61 11.88
N PHE A 224 -16.74 7.46 11.22
CA PHE A 224 -16.35 7.32 9.83
C PHE A 224 -17.39 7.93 8.91
N SER A 225 -16.96 8.76 7.98
CA SER A 225 -17.74 9.28 6.85
C SER A 225 -17.07 8.86 5.56
N ALA A 226 -17.83 8.34 4.61
CA ALA A 226 -17.34 8.09 3.25
C ALA A 226 -17.24 9.42 2.47
N VAL A 227 -16.25 9.50 1.59
CA VAL A 227 -15.94 10.66 0.74
C VAL A 227 -15.68 10.19 -0.68
#